data_48a84655ed542e9bd282d985aa72d051
#
_entry.id   48a84655ed542e9bd282d985aa72d051
#
_cell.length_a   1.000
_cell.length_b   1.000
_cell.length_c   1.000
_cell.angle_alpha   90.00
_cell.angle_beta   90.00
_cell.angle_gamma   90.00
#
_symmetry.space_group_name_H-M   'P 1'
#
loop_
_entity.id
_entity.type
_entity.pdbx_description
1 polymer ?
#
loop_
_entity_poly.entity_id
_entity_poly.type
_entity_poly.pdbx_seq_one_letter_code
_entity_poly.pdbx_strand_id
1 'polypeptide(L)'
;MRSAIILAAAVLTLSAQSELPPGILLLARVKAHTRAELKRLPNCSCLETVHREIKGARERLRPLDVVRLEVLYSDGKEMYAPPGDRRFAAEHPSAFAGGGMIGDGYFALYLSDLTGEGRVSYEYKGEEDVQGRRLARYDFRLPAMMSGQTIHMVEGTGTVGSTGSFWADPATYDIVRLEFHATEIPPFLPISESSHWVEYKRTKLGENEFLLPETASTRMVRLNGEESVNRMGFAQCHLYEAESSISFGMKEEIPGFATTAASDTELKPLQALLEITTRLSKPITLENAVGSLIEATVSGNVPRKGTVLIPDGSLVRGRVKRMEWNQEKGGYYIVGLEFREIDAAGVKYRFFADLQMLDRAPGVGFTLVFDTTQNRQVAGSTEILSLPEVPGVGTFFVRGRKLDLPKGFRMNWKTRPLLP
;
A
#
# COMPACT_ATOMS: atom_id res chain seq x y z
N MET A 1 18.69 -24.11 -94.14
CA MET A 1 18.95 -23.21 -93.07
C MET A 1 17.73 -23.22 -92.18
N ARG A 2 17.80 -23.85 -90.97
CA ARG A 2 16.73 -24.00 -90.01
C ARG A 2 17.07 -23.12 -88.80
N SER A 3 16.31 -22.02 -88.63
CA SER A 3 16.43 -21.16 -87.44
C SER A 3 15.65 -21.79 -86.28
N ALA A 4 16.34 -22.07 -85.17
CA ALA A 4 15.73 -22.52 -83.92
C ALA A 4 15.44 -21.28 -83.06
N ILE A 5 14.19 -21.07 -82.72
CA ILE A 5 13.73 -20.07 -81.77
C ILE A 5 13.77 -20.71 -80.36
N ILE A 6 14.66 -20.21 -79.49
CA ILE A 6 14.73 -20.60 -78.08
C ILE A 6 13.74 -19.67 -77.32
N LEU A 7 12.66 -20.25 -76.79
CA LEU A 7 11.71 -19.58 -75.93
C LEU A 7 12.22 -19.66 -74.51
N ALA A 8 12.70 -18.53 -73.94
CA ALA A 8 13.09 -18.44 -72.53
C ALA A 8 11.85 -18.24 -71.70
N ALA A 9 11.47 -19.25 -70.92
CA ALA A 9 10.42 -19.15 -69.89
C ALA A 9 10.98 -18.50 -68.65
N ALA A 10 10.60 -17.26 -68.39
CA ALA A 10 10.87 -16.57 -67.13
C ALA A 10 9.94 -17.11 -66.02
N VAL A 11 10.49 -17.90 -65.13
CA VAL A 11 9.80 -18.35 -63.92
C VAL A 11 9.81 -17.19 -62.91
N LEU A 12 8.67 -16.48 -62.78
CA LEU A 12 8.41 -15.53 -61.69
C LEU A 12 8.18 -16.34 -60.42
N THR A 13 9.19 -16.47 -59.57
CA THR A 13 9.01 -16.92 -58.20
C THR A 13 8.35 -15.79 -57.40
N LEU A 14 7.01 -15.85 -57.24
CA LEU A 14 6.36 -15.09 -56.22
C LEU A 14 6.86 -15.57 -54.87
N SER A 15 7.72 -14.76 -54.23
CA SER A 15 8.04 -14.90 -52.83
C SER A 15 6.73 -14.57 -52.06
N ALA A 16 6.02 -15.61 -51.65
CA ALA A 16 4.94 -15.44 -50.66
C ALA A 16 5.60 -14.94 -49.38
N GLN A 17 5.56 -13.63 -49.18
CA GLN A 17 5.82 -13.07 -47.86
C GLN A 17 4.75 -13.65 -46.95
N SER A 18 5.10 -14.63 -46.12
CA SER A 18 4.21 -15.14 -45.11
C SER A 18 3.92 -13.98 -44.16
N GLU A 19 2.74 -13.38 -44.29
CA GLU A 19 2.27 -12.41 -43.29
C GLU A 19 2.33 -13.06 -41.91
N LEU A 20 2.96 -12.37 -40.96
CA LEU A 20 3.00 -12.85 -39.58
C LEU A 20 1.57 -13.00 -39.06
N PRO A 21 1.26 -14.06 -38.30
CA PRO A 21 -0.05 -14.23 -37.71
C PRO A 21 -0.52 -12.96 -37.01
N PRO A 22 -1.78 -12.55 -37.17
CA PRO A 22 -2.31 -11.30 -36.60
C PRO A 22 -2.03 -11.13 -35.11
N GLY A 23 -2.09 -12.22 -34.33
CA GLY A 23 -1.75 -12.21 -32.90
C GLY A 23 -0.28 -11.85 -32.60
N ILE A 24 0.69 -12.23 -33.48
CA ILE A 24 2.10 -11.88 -33.30
C ILE A 24 2.32 -10.39 -33.58
N LEU A 25 1.71 -9.84 -34.63
CA LEU A 25 1.80 -8.42 -34.96
C LEU A 25 1.19 -7.56 -33.86
N LEU A 26 0.01 -7.96 -33.38
CA LEU A 26 -0.67 -7.26 -32.28
C LEU A 26 0.18 -7.28 -31.00
N LEU A 27 0.74 -8.44 -30.62
CA LEU A 27 1.64 -8.54 -29.47
C LEU A 27 2.84 -7.60 -29.58
N ALA A 28 3.47 -7.53 -30.75
CA ALA A 28 4.60 -6.63 -30.98
C ALA A 28 4.20 -5.17 -30.78
N ARG A 29 3.01 -4.74 -31.24
CA ARG A 29 2.48 -3.40 -31.03
C ARG A 29 2.15 -3.13 -29.58
N VAL A 30 1.47 -4.06 -28.89
CA VAL A 30 1.19 -3.96 -27.45
C VAL A 30 2.47 -3.80 -26.64
N LYS A 31 3.49 -4.62 -26.90
CA LYS A 31 4.79 -4.53 -26.20
C LYS A 31 5.49 -3.20 -26.46
N ALA A 32 5.50 -2.74 -27.71
CA ALA A 32 6.12 -1.47 -28.07
C ALA A 32 5.39 -0.28 -27.41
N HIS A 33 4.05 -0.31 -27.47
CA HIS A 33 3.20 0.69 -26.85
C HIS A 33 3.39 0.75 -25.33
N THR A 34 3.30 -0.39 -24.63
CA THR A 34 3.48 -0.45 -23.17
C THR A 34 4.86 0.07 -22.75
N ARG A 35 5.93 -0.30 -23.47
CA ARG A 35 7.28 0.25 -23.17
C ARG A 35 7.36 1.77 -23.38
N ALA A 36 6.68 2.29 -24.39
CA ALA A 36 6.62 3.75 -24.63
C ALA A 36 5.83 4.45 -23.51
N GLU A 37 4.71 3.88 -23.09
CA GLU A 37 3.91 4.39 -21.96
C GLU A 37 4.72 4.41 -20.66
N LEU A 38 5.41 3.32 -20.32
CA LEU A 38 6.25 3.26 -19.11
C LEU A 38 7.41 4.28 -19.13
N LYS A 39 8.01 4.53 -20.29
CA LYS A 39 9.08 5.52 -20.42
C LYS A 39 8.61 6.96 -20.25
N ARG A 40 7.36 7.26 -20.61
CA ARG A 40 6.78 8.61 -20.49
C ARG A 40 6.02 8.82 -19.18
N LEU A 41 5.82 7.75 -18.38
CA LEU A 41 5.11 7.85 -17.10
C LEU A 41 5.86 8.81 -16.18
N PRO A 42 5.24 9.92 -15.76
CA PRO A 42 5.88 10.91 -14.91
C PRO A 42 5.91 10.41 -13.45
N ASN A 43 6.68 11.08 -12.63
CA ASN A 43 6.56 10.93 -11.20
C ASN A 43 5.15 11.32 -10.79
N CYS A 44 4.45 10.40 -10.14
CA CYS A 44 3.06 10.60 -9.74
C CYS A 44 2.77 9.91 -8.41
N SER A 45 1.79 10.43 -7.69
CA SER A 45 1.32 9.82 -6.45
C SER A 45 -0.17 9.52 -6.55
N CYS A 46 -0.59 8.38 -5.97
CA CYS A 46 -2.00 7.98 -5.85
C CYS A 46 -2.30 7.58 -4.41
N LEU A 47 -3.54 7.79 -3.98
CA LEU A 47 -4.05 7.21 -2.74
C LEU A 47 -4.42 5.74 -3.01
N GLU A 48 -3.72 4.83 -2.37
CA GLU A 48 -4.02 3.41 -2.35
C GLU A 48 -4.86 3.07 -1.12
N THR A 49 -5.98 2.36 -1.32
CA THR A 49 -6.79 1.81 -0.24
C THR A 49 -6.80 0.29 -0.35
N VAL A 50 -6.31 -0.39 0.67
CA VAL A 50 -6.19 -1.84 0.74
C VAL A 50 -7.19 -2.39 1.73
N HIS A 51 -8.16 -3.16 1.25
CA HIS A 51 -9.06 -3.97 2.09
C HIS A 51 -8.44 -5.34 2.27
N ARG A 52 -8.07 -5.69 3.51
CA ARG A 52 -7.42 -6.95 3.83
C ARG A 52 -8.38 -7.92 4.49
N GLU A 53 -8.34 -9.16 4.03
CA GLU A 53 -9.10 -10.28 4.58
C GLU A 53 -8.16 -11.45 4.87
N ILE A 54 -8.49 -12.25 5.87
CA ILE A 54 -7.72 -13.42 6.29
C ILE A 54 -8.63 -14.57 6.70
N LYS A 55 -8.15 -15.80 6.53
CA LYS A 55 -8.76 -16.99 7.16
C LYS A 55 -7.68 -17.96 7.59
N GLY A 56 -7.93 -18.71 8.66
CA GLY A 56 -7.18 -19.90 9.00
C GLY A 56 -7.55 -21.09 8.11
N ALA A 57 -6.80 -22.20 8.20
CA ALA A 57 -6.93 -23.38 7.33
C ALA A 57 -8.36 -24.00 7.24
N ARG A 58 -9.18 -23.82 8.26
CA ARG A 58 -10.56 -24.36 8.33
C ARG A 58 -11.61 -23.28 8.60
N GLU A 59 -11.26 -22.04 8.43
CA GLU A 59 -12.11 -20.89 8.71
C GLU A 59 -12.67 -20.27 7.43
N ARG A 60 -13.66 -19.41 7.58
CA ARG A 60 -14.15 -18.57 6.49
C ARG A 60 -13.31 -17.29 6.40
N LEU A 61 -13.18 -16.77 5.19
CA LEU A 61 -12.56 -15.48 4.96
C LEU A 61 -13.29 -14.39 5.76
N ARG A 62 -12.55 -13.57 6.48
CA ARG A 62 -13.04 -12.50 7.33
C ARG A 62 -12.24 -11.23 7.12
N PRO A 63 -12.86 -10.06 7.24
CA PRO A 63 -12.14 -8.79 7.22
C PRO A 63 -11.08 -8.77 8.31
N LEU A 64 -9.89 -8.27 7.97
CA LEU A 64 -8.81 -8.01 8.90
C LEU A 64 -8.77 -6.53 9.24
N ASP A 65 -8.48 -5.69 8.24
CA ASP A 65 -8.44 -4.23 8.38
C ASP A 65 -8.56 -3.54 7.01
N VAL A 66 -8.50 -2.19 7.05
CA VAL A 66 -8.32 -1.34 5.87
C VAL A 66 -7.09 -0.48 6.09
N VAL A 67 -6.17 -0.52 5.13
CA VAL A 67 -4.94 0.29 5.12
C VAL A 67 -5.05 1.34 4.03
N ARG A 68 -4.72 2.60 4.35
CA ARG A 68 -4.59 3.69 3.37
C ARG A 68 -3.15 4.16 3.33
N LEU A 69 -2.61 4.24 2.12
CA LEU A 69 -1.25 4.65 1.84
C LEU A 69 -1.26 5.64 0.66
N GLU A 70 -0.31 6.52 0.63
CA GLU A 70 0.10 7.15 -0.61
C GLU A 70 1.20 6.32 -1.24
N VAL A 71 1.02 5.93 -2.49
CA VAL A 71 2.02 5.29 -3.32
C VAL A 71 2.59 6.33 -4.27
N LEU A 72 3.90 6.56 -4.21
CA LEU A 72 4.65 7.38 -5.13
C LEU A 72 5.34 6.48 -6.14
N TYR A 73 5.05 6.69 -7.41
CA TYR A 73 5.87 6.16 -8.51
C TYR A 73 6.88 7.24 -8.92
N SER A 74 8.17 6.93 -8.79
CA SER A 74 9.26 7.83 -9.19
C SER A 74 10.45 7.02 -9.69
N ASP A 75 10.98 7.40 -10.85
CA ASP A 75 12.17 6.79 -11.46
C ASP A 75 12.12 5.25 -11.56
N GLY A 76 10.95 4.71 -11.90
CA GLY A 76 10.73 3.27 -12.06
C GLY A 76 10.53 2.49 -10.77
N LYS A 77 10.41 3.17 -9.62
CA LYS A 77 10.22 2.58 -8.30
C LYS A 77 8.92 3.04 -7.65
N GLU A 78 8.33 2.18 -6.88
CA GLU A 78 7.23 2.52 -5.97
C GLU A 78 7.77 2.76 -4.57
N MET A 79 7.30 3.82 -3.94
CA MET A 79 7.61 4.16 -2.55
C MET A 79 6.32 4.50 -1.84
N TYR A 80 6.25 4.23 -0.55
CA TYR A 80 5.01 4.32 0.22
C TYR A 80 5.17 5.26 1.41
N ALA A 81 4.08 5.97 1.70
CA ALA A 81 3.94 6.84 2.85
C ALA A 81 2.52 6.77 3.42
N PRO A 82 2.29 7.13 4.69
CA PRO A 82 0.96 7.41 5.18
C PRO A 82 0.34 8.61 4.44
N PRO A 83 -1.00 8.66 4.25
CA PRO A 83 -1.65 9.75 3.53
C PRO A 83 -1.30 11.14 4.09
N GLY A 84 -0.95 12.07 3.22
CA GLY A 84 -0.54 13.44 3.54
C GLY A 84 0.86 13.55 4.17
N ASP A 85 1.67 12.49 4.15
CA ASP A 85 3.08 12.56 4.51
C ASP A 85 3.91 12.94 3.29
N ARG A 86 4.89 13.84 3.46
CA ARG A 86 5.77 14.28 2.36
C ARG A 86 6.98 13.39 2.15
N ARG A 87 7.26 12.48 3.10
CA ARG A 87 8.41 11.56 3.05
C ARG A 87 7.96 10.17 2.69
N PHE A 88 8.30 9.75 1.50
CA PHE A 88 8.17 8.38 1.04
C PHE A 88 9.47 7.64 1.42
N ALA A 89 9.41 6.86 2.49
CA ALA A 89 10.59 6.20 3.05
C ALA A 89 10.52 4.66 3.00
N ALA A 90 9.32 4.10 2.79
CA ALA A 90 9.14 2.66 2.74
C ALA A 90 9.13 2.18 1.28
N GLU A 91 9.92 1.17 0.97
CA GLU A 91 9.96 0.51 -0.34
C GLU A 91 8.84 -0.54 -0.47
N HIS A 92 8.21 -0.95 0.64
CA HIS A 92 7.15 -1.95 0.65
C HIS A 92 5.96 -1.51 1.50
N PRO A 93 4.71 -1.68 1.03
CA PRO A 93 3.50 -1.26 1.75
C PRO A 93 3.26 -2.07 3.03
N SER A 94 3.82 -3.27 3.15
CA SER A 94 3.74 -4.11 4.35
C SER A 94 4.36 -3.45 5.59
N ALA A 95 5.24 -2.47 5.44
CA ALA A 95 5.79 -1.69 6.56
C ALA A 95 4.72 -0.91 7.35
N PHE A 96 3.56 -0.68 6.75
CA PHE A 96 2.43 0.04 7.38
C PHE A 96 1.35 -0.89 7.94
N ALA A 97 1.48 -2.20 7.70
CA ALA A 97 0.52 -3.19 8.16
C ALA A 97 1.04 -3.89 9.43
N GLY A 98 0.18 -4.12 10.41
CA GLY A 98 0.53 -4.83 11.66
C GLY A 98 0.78 -6.33 11.46
N GLY A 99 1.00 -6.79 10.24
CA GLY A 99 1.25 -8.17 9.82
C GLY A 99 0.57 -8.47 8.49
N GLY A 100 0.89 -9.62 7.90
CA GLY A 100 0.45 -9.99 6.56
C GLY A 100 1.21 -9.26 5.46
N MET A 101 0.92 -9.60 4.21
CA MET A 101 1.55 -9.03 3.03
C MET A 101 0.56 -8.11 2.30
N ILE A 102 1.07 -7.05 1.71
CA ILE A 102 0.36 -6.20 0.76
C ILE A 102 1.13 -6.28 -0.55
N GLY A 103 0.43 -6.45 -1.68
CA GLY A 103 1.07 -6.47 -3.00
C GLY A 103 1.57 -5.09 -3.41
N ASP A 104 2.63 -5.07 -4.21
CA ASP A 104 3.26 -3.89 -4.79
C ASP A 104 3.63 -4.15 -6.26
N GLY A 105 4.25 -3.18 -6.95
CA GLY A 105 4.72 -3.34 -8.32
C GLY A 105 3.68 -3.07 -9.41
N TYR A 106 2.52 -2.54 -9.07
CA TYR A 106 1.40 -2.38 -10.00
C TYR A 106 1.58 -1.27 -11.03
N PHE A 107 2.37 -0.24 -10.75
CA PHE A 107 2.56 0.88 -11.68
C PHE A 107 3.46 0.53 -12.86
N ALA A 108 4.55 -0.18 -12.62
CA ALA A 108 5.51 -0.44 -13.69
C ALA A 108 6.13 -1.83 -13.68
N LEU A 109 6.37 -2.45 -12.53
CA LEU A 109 7.15 -3.68 -12.43
C LEU A 109 6.56 -4.80 -13.28
N TYR A 110 5.28 -5.11 -13.10
CA TYR A 110 4.63 -6.21 -13.83
C TYR A 110 4.55 -5.96 -15.33
N LEU A 111 4.24 -4.72 -15.75
CA LEU A 111 4.21 -4.35 -17.17
C LEU A 111 5.61 -4.37 -17.80
N SER A 112 6.62 -3.95 -17.06
CA SER A 112 8.02 -3.99 -17.49
C SER A 112 8.51 -5.43 -17.66
N ASP A 113 8.24 -6.29 -16.68
CA ASP A 113 8.57 -7.71 -16.73
C ASP A 113 7.88 -8.38 -17.91
N LEU A 114 6.58 -8.14 -18.08
CA LEU A 114 5.78 -8.71 -19.15
C LEU A 114 6.25 -8.28 -20.54
N THR A 115 6.76 -7.06 -20.72
CA THR A 115 7.13 -6.54 -22.04
C THR A 115 8.64 -6.60 -22.32
N GLY A 116 9.45 -7.10 -21.38
CA GLY A 116 10.89 -7.28 -21.50
C GLY A 116 11.28 -8.17 -22.72
N GLU A 117 12.44 -7.89 -23.31
CA GLU A 117 12.90 -8.64 -24.48
C GLU A 117 13.46 -10.01 -24.09
N GLY A 118 13.02 -11.05 -24.81
CA GLY A 118 13.52 -12.42 -24.67
C GLY A 118 13.26 -13.11 -23.34
N ARG A 119 12.48 -12.47 -22.43
CA ARG A 119 12.26 -12.97 -21.08
C ARG A 119 10.99 -13.81 -20.95
N VAL A 120 9.98 -13.51 -21.73
CA VAL A 120 8.62 -14.04 -21.59
C VAL A 120 8.23 -14.82 -22.82
N SER A 121 7.65 -16.00 -22.65
CA SER A 121 6.95 -16.74 -23.70
C SER A 121 5.49 -16.39 -23.70
N TYR A 122 4.88 -16.32 -24.90
CA TYR A 122 3.49 -15.92 -25.07
C TYR A 122 2.72 -16.89 -25.98
N GLU A 123 1.44 -17.03 -25.71
CA GLU A 123 0.51 -17.77 -26.55
C GLU A 123 -0.76 -16.92 -26.76
N TYR A 124 -1.07 -16.61 -28.01
CA TYR A 124 -2.31 -15.89 -28.36
C TYR A 124 -3.52 -16.81 -28.24
N LYS A 125 -4.53 -16.41 -27.47
CA LYS A 125 -5.76 -17.17 -27.20
C LYS A 125 -6.99 -16.67 -27.96
N GLY A 126 -6.84 -15.62 -28.76
CA GLY A 126 -7.93 -15.00 -29.48
C GLY A 126 -8.47 -13.74 -28.80
N GLU A 127 -9.64 -13.31 -29.23
CA GLU A 127 -10.33 -12.17 -28.63
C GLU A 127 -11.49 -12.64 -27.77
N GLU A 128 -11.65 -12.04 -26.62
CA GLU A 128 -12.71 -12.32 -25.64
C GLU A 128 -13.50 -11.04 -25.33
N ASP A 129 -14.79 -11.19 -25.00
CA ASP A 129 -15.57 -10.10 -24.45
C ASP A 129 -15.33 -10.03 -22.93
N VAL A 130 -14.74 -8.92 -22.49
CA VAL A 130 -14.49 -8.65 -21.06
C VAL A 130 -15.23 -7.36 -20.72
N GLN A 131 -16.29 -7.48 -19.95
CA GLN A 131 -17.13 -6.35 -19.51
C GLN A 131 -17.67 -5.49 -20.68
N GLY A 132 -18.06 -6.13 -21.81
CA GLY A 132 -18.57 -5.46 -23.00
C GLY A 132 -17.48 -4.85 -23.90
N ARG A 133 -16.21 -5.13 -23.65
CA ARG A 133 -15.06 -4.73 -24.49
C ARG A 133 -14.42 -5.96 -25.11
N ARG A 134 -14.18 -5.91 -26.42
CA ARG A 134 -13.50 -6.98 -27.14
C ARG A 134 -11.99 -6.81 -27.01
N LEU A 135 -11.37 -7.70 -26.24
CA LEU A 135 -9.94 -7.65 -25.87
C LEU A 135 -9.20 -8.88 -26.39
N ALA A 136 -7.96 -8.70 -26.83
CA ALA A 136 -7.05 -9.77 -27.22
C ALA A 136 -6.40 -10.38 -26.00
N ARG A 137 -6.57 -11.70 -25.80
CA ARG A 137 -5.97 -12.45 -24.70
C ARG A 137 -4.68 -13.12 -25.12
N TYR A 138 -3.68 -12.98 -24.26
CA TYR A 138 -2.40 -13.69 -24.33
C TYR A 138 -2.12 -14.38 -23.02
N ASP A 139 -1.82 -15.68 -23.07
CA ASP A 139 -1.22 -16.38 -21.95
C ASP A 139 0.28 -16.18 -21.99
N PHE A 140 0.92 -16.12 -20.81
CA PHE A 140 2.36 -15.91 -20.71
C PHE A 140 3.02 -16.78 -19.65
N ARG A 141 4.35 -16.97 -19.79
CA ARG A 141 5.22 -17.56 -18.77
C ARG A 141 6.50 -16.76 -18.67
N LEU A 142 6.84 -16.36 -17.45
CA LEU A 142 8.07 -15.66 -17.09
C LEU A 142 8.83 -16.50 -16.04
N PRO A 143 10.00 -17.09 -16.38
CA PRO A 143 10.81 -17.83 -15.41
C PRO A 143 11.38 -16.93 -14.31
N ALA A 144 11.58 -17.48 -13.10
CA ALA A 144 12.09 -16.73 -11.96
C ALA A 144 13.42 -16.02 -12.22
N MET A 145 14.33 -16.67 -12.94
CA MET A 145 15.65 -16.11 -13.29
C MET A 145 15.58 -14.85 -14.18
N MET A 146 14.43 -14.58 -14.81
CA MET A 146 14.19 -13.44 -15.70
C MET A 146 13.23 -12.42 -15.11
N SER A 147 12.67 -12.72 -13.93
CA SER A 147 11.64 -11.94 -13.25
C SER A 147 12.25 -10.91 -12.32
N GLY A 148 11.62 -9.75 -12.22
CA GLY A 148 11.85 -8.76 -11.16
C GLY A 148 10.95 -8.97 -9.94
N GLN A 149 10.05 -9.95 -9.99
CA GLN A 149 9.05 -10.16 -8.94
C GLN A 149 9.66 -10.86 -7.73
N THR A 150 9.46 -10.30 -6.55
CA THR A 150 9.94 -10.84 -5.28
C THR A 150 8.80 -10.98 -4.28
N ILE A 151 8.88 -12.01 -3.46
CA ILE A 151 8.01 -12.16 -2.30
C ILE A 151 8.84 -11.90 -1.05
N HIS A 152 8.39 -10.93 -0.26
CA HIS A 152 9.03 -10.52 1.00
C HIS A 152 8.23 -11.05 2.18
N MET A 153 8.85 -11.83 3.04
CA MET A 153 8.26 -12.37 4.26
C MET A 153 9.25 -12.28 5.42
N VAL A 154 8.79 -12.55 6.63
CA VAL A 154 9.66 -12.63 7.82
C VAL A 154 10.70 -13.72 7.65
N GLU A 155 10.34 -14.82 6.99
CA GLU A 155 11.20 -15.97 6.72
C GLU A 155 12.28 -15.68 5.67
N GLY A 156 12.13 -14.62 4.87
CA GLY A 156 13.10 -14.20 3.85
C GLY A 156 12.45 -13.57 2.63
N THR A 157 13.32 -13.18 1.69
CA THR A 157 12.93 -12.62 0.38
C THR A 157 13.32 -13.59 -0.72
N GLY A 158 12.40 -13.87 -1.63
CA GLY A 158 12.64 -14.78 -2.75
C GLY A 158 12.08 -14.28 -4.07
N THR A 159 12.90 -14.41 -5.14
CA THR A 159 12.45 -14.14 -6.51
C THR A 159 11.61 -15.30 -7.01
N VAL A 160 10.49 -15.00 -7.68
CA VAL A 160 9.54 -15.96 -8.21
C VAL A 160 9.35 -15.78 -9.71
N GLY A 161 9.04 -16.86 -10.41
CA GLY A 161 8.51 -16.80 -11.76
C GLY A 161 7.00 -16.52 -11.75
N SER A 162 6.42 -16.33 -12.91
CA SER A 162 4.97 -16.18 -13.05
C SER A 162 4.43 -16.81 -14.32
N THR A 163 3.19 -17.28 -14.23
CA THR A 163 2.36 -17.69 -15.37
C THR A 163 1.00 -17.03 -15.25
N GLY A 164 0.42 -16.66 -16.37
CA GLY A 164 -0.88 -16.00 -16.33
C GLY A 164 -1.37 -15.56 -17.68
N SER A 165 -2.29 -14.61 -17.68
CA SER A 165 -2.89 -14.03 -18.87
C SER A 165 -2.94 -12.52 -18.78
N PHE A 166 -2.86 -11.85 -19.93
CA PHE A 166 -3.21 -10.44 -20.02
C PHE A 166 -4.16 -10.18 -21.18
N TRP A 167 -4.92 -9.13 -21.04
CA TRP A 167 -5.89 -8.67 -22.03
C TRP A 167 -5.49 -7.29 -22.52
N ALA A 168 -5.33 -7.19 -23.82
CA ALA A 168 -4.97 -5.93 -24.49
C ALA A 168 -6.07 -5.46 -25.43
N ASP A 169 -6.30 -4.17 -25.47
CA ASP A 169 -7.20 -3.55 -26.41
C ASP A 169 -6.53 -3.49 -27.79
N PRO A 170 -7.09 -4.14 -28.84
CA PRO A 170 -6.49 -4.16 -30.17
C PRO A 170 -6.49 -2.78 -30.88
N ALA A 171 -7.31 -1.82 -30.41
CA ALA A 171 -7.39 -0.48 -30.99
C ALA A 171 -6.40 0.49 -30.37
N THR A 172 -6.22 0.45 -29.05
CA THR A 172 -5.32 1.36 -28.31
C THR A 172 -3.97 0.73 -27.97
N TYR A 173 -3.87 -0.59 -28.02
CA TYR A 173 -2.72 -1.40 -27.58
C TYR A 173 -2.45 -1.34 -26.08
N ASP A 174 -3.37 -0.79 -25.27
CA ASP A 174 -3.27 -0.78 -23.83
C ASP A 174 -3.46 -2.19 -23.25
N ILE A 175 -2.62 -2.57 -22.28
CA ILE A 175 -2.92 -3.73 -21.44
C ILE A 175 -3.95 -3.27 -20.41
N VAL A 176 -5.17 -3.82 -20.50
CA VAL A 176 -6.30 -3.41 -19.67
C VAL A 176 -6.37 -4.23 -18.38
N ARG A 177 -6.00 -5.51 -18.47
CA ARG A 177 -6.03 -6.45 -17.34
C ARG A 177 -4.84 -7.40 -17.40
N LEU A 178 -4.31 -7.73 -16.26
CA LEU A 178 -3.25 -8.71 -16.07
C LEU A 178 -3.62 -9.62 -14.88
N GLU A 179 -3.54 -10.93 -15.07
CA GLU A 179 -3.71 -11.96 -14.05
C GLU A 179 -2.52 -12.90 -14.07
N PHE A 180 -1.99 -13.25 -12.91
CA PHE A 180 -0.88 -14.19 -12.85
C PHE A 180 -0.79 -14.93 -11.50
N HIS A 181 -0.11 -16.08 -11.54
CA HIS A 181 0.22 -16.90 -10.40
C HIS A 181 1.73 -17.00 -10.27
N ALA A 182 2.24 -16.91 -9.06
CA ALA A 182 3.66 -17.13 -8.80
C ALA A 182 4.01 -18.60 -9.07
N THR A 183 5.14 -18.81 -9.72
CA THR A 183 5.75 -20.11 -9.98
C THR A 183 7.17 -20.11 -9.44
N GLU A 184 7.79 -21.28 -9.36
CA GLU A 184 9.18 -21.41 -8.90
C GLU A 184 9.40 -20.73 -7.53
N ILE A 185 8.39 -20.84 -6.62
CA ILE A 185 8.46 -20.26 -5.28
C ILE A 185 9.59 -20.94 -4.50
N PRO A 186 10.57 -20.17 -3.95
CA PRO A 186 11.66 -20.72 -3.18
C PRO A 186 11.18 -21.57 -1.99
N PRO A 187 11.76 -22.77 -1.73
CA PRO A 187 11.29 -23.68 -0.69
C PRO A 187 11.33 -23.15 0.75
N PHE A 188 12.14 -22.11 1.00
CA PHE A 188 12.22 -21.49 2.32
C PHE A 188 11.06 -20.53 2.61
N LEU A 189 10.30 -20.13 1.58
CA LEU A 189 9.09 -19.35 1.76
C LEU A 189 7.92 -20.29 2.07
N PRO A 190 7.23 -20.15 3.21
CA PRO A 190 6.16 -21.05 3.62
C PRO A 190 4.83 -20.77 2.88
N ILE A 191 4.88 -20.67 1.54
CA ILE A 191 3.78 -20.33 0.65
C ILE A 191 3.51 -21.50 -0.28
N SER A 192 2.25 -21.90 -0.42
CA SER A 192 1.79 -22.86 -1.42
C SER A 192 1.27 -22.20 -2.69
N GLU A 193 0.71 -20.99 -2.59
CA GLU A 193 0.10 -20.28 -3.72
C GLU A 193 0.20 -18.77 -3.52
N SER A 194 0.49 -18.03 -4.59
CA SER A 194 0.33 -16.58 -4.68
C SER A 194 -0.23 -16.22 -6.03
N SER A 195 -1.33 -15.47 -6.04
CA SER A 195 -2.00 -15.02 -7.26
C SER A 195 -2.33 -13.54 -7.19
N HIS A 196 -2.26 -12.89 -8.34
CA HIS A 196 -2.45 -11.46 -8.48
C HIS A 196 -3.33 -11.18 -9.69
N TRP A 197 -4.09 -10.11 -9.64
CA TRP A 197 -4.65 -9.48 -10.80
C TRP A 197 -4.63 -7.96 -10.64
N VAL A 198 -4.58 -7.25 -11.74
CA VAL A 198 -4.65 -5.79 -11.81
C VAL A 198 -5.41 -5.34 -13.05
N GLU A 199 -6.25 -4.35 -12.89
CA GLU A 199 -6.92 -3.62 -13.97
C GLU A 199 -6.33 -2.23 -14.10
N TYR A 200 -6.07 -1.84 -15.34
CA TYR A 200 -5.47 -0.56 -15.69
C TYR A 200 -6.50 0.34 -16.38
N LYS A 201 -6.39 1.63 -16.11
CA LYS A 201 -7.24 2.65 -16.69
C LYS A 201 -6.44 3.88 -17.09
N ARG A 202 -6.86 4.52 -18.18
CA ARG A 202 -6.32 5.82 -18.54
C ARG A 202 -6.80 6.87 -17.55
N THR A 203 -5.84 7.51 -16.89
CA THR A 203 -6.07 8.50 -15.83
C THR A 203 -5.38 9.80 -16.22
N LYS A 204 -6.10 10.90 -16.09
CA LYS A 204 -5.59 12.24 -16.39
C LYS A 204 -4.65 12.71 -15.28
N LEU A 205 -3.40 13.03 -15.65
CA LEU A 205 -2.41 13.65 -14.78
C LEU A 205 -1.93 14.96 -15.45
N GLY A 206 -2.31 16.09 -14.90
CA GLY A 206 -2.11 17.38 -15.55
C GLY A 206 -2.86 17.46 -16.87
N GLU A 207 -2.17 17.77 -17.97
CA GLU A 207 -2.75 17.88 -19.31
C GLU A 207 -2.77 16.55 -20.09
N ASN A 208 -2.10 15.51 -19.60
CA ASN A 208 -1.94 14.23 -20.30
C ASN A 208 -2.67 13.08 -19.60
N GLU A 209 -2.91 12.01 -20.35
CA GLU A 209 -3.45 10.75 -19.84
C GLU A 209 -2.37 9.67 -19.83
N PHE A 210 -2.36 8.89 -18.74
CA PHE A 210 -1.43 7.79 -18.53
C PHE A 210 -2.19 6.53 -18.10
N LEU A 211 -1.66 5.38 -18.46
CA LEU A 211 -2.21 4.10 -18.05
C LEU A 211 -1.75 3.80 -16.63
N LEU A 212 -2.66 3.89 -15.65
CA LEU A 212 -2.39 3.65 -14.23
C LEU A 212 -3.22 2.47 -13.71
N PRO A 213 -2.79 1.78 -12.63
CA PRO A 213 -3.63 0.81 -11.97
C PRO A 213 -4.89 1.50 -11.40
N GLU A 214 -6.05 0.88 -11.58
CA GLU A 214 -7.33 1.31 -11.00
C GLU A 214 -7.68 0.44 -9.80
N THR A 215 -7.62 -0.89 -10.00
CA THR A 215 -7.90 -1.88 -8.96
C THR A 215 -6.94 -3.05 -9.10
N ALA A 216 -6.61 -3.67 -7.97
CA ALA A 216 -5.79 -4.87 -7.95
C ALA A 216 -6.21 -5.80 -6.81
N SER A 217 -5.80 -7.06 -6.88
CA SER A 217 -5.96 -8.00 -5.78
C SER A 217 -4.79 -8.96 -5.71
N THR A 218 -4.41 -9.30 -4.49
CA THR A 218 -3.43 -10.34 -4.19
C THR A 218 -4.09 -11.38 -3.30
N ARG A 219 -3.93 -12.65 -3.64
CA ARG A 219 -4.30 -13.79 -2.82
C ARG A 219 -3.06 -14.63 -2.55
N MET A 220 -2.82 -14.95 -1.28
CA MET A 220 -1.73 -15.80 -0.86
C MET A 220 -2.24 -16.92 0.05
N VAL A 221 -1.74 -18.12 -0.16
CA VAL A 221 -1.99 -19.28 0.69
C VAL A 221 -0.67 -19.77 1.27
N ARG A 222 -0.59 -19.86 2.59
CA ARG A 222 0.56 -20.41 3.30
C ARG A 222 0.48 -21.94 3.36
N LEU A 223 1.62 -22.62 3.59
CA LEU A 223 1.69 -24.06 3.73
C LEU A 223 0.86 -24.60 4.92
N ASN A 224 0.60 -23.78 5.93
CA ASN A 224 -0.28 -24.14 7.05
C ASN A 224 -1.78 -24.00 6.73
N GLY A 225 -2.13 -23.60 5.48
CA GLY A 225 -3.51 -23.39 5.03
C GLY A 225 -4.12 -22.03 5.41
N GLU A 226 -3.36 -21.15 6.02
CA GLU A 226 -3.75 -19.75 6.20
C GLU A 226 -3.81 -19.05 4.85
N GLU A 227 -4.86 -18.27 4.62
CA GLU A 227 -5.06 -17.53 3.37
C GLU A 227 -5.29 -16.06 3.68
N SER A 228 -4.62 -15.19 2.93
CA SER A 228 -4.83 -13.75 2.92
C SER A 228 -5.29 -13.28 1.55
N VAL A 229 -6.25 -12.35 1.55
CA VAL A 229 -6.74 -11.70 0.33
C VAL A 229 -6.72 -10.20 0.56
N ASN A 230 -6.05 -9.48 -0.32
CA ASN A 230 -6.00 -8.03 -0.31
C ASN A 230 -6.64 -7.50 -1.59
N ARG A 231 -7.53 -6.52 -1.46
CA ARG A 231 -8.11 -5.80 -2.60
C ARG A 231 -7.69 -4.35 -2.51
N MET A 232 -7.03 -3.87 -3.56
CA MET A 232 -6.49 -2.53 -3.66
C MET A 232 -7.32 -1.70 -4.63
N GLY A 233 -7.52 -0.43 -4.29
CA GLY A 233 -8.07 0.58 -5.18
C GLY A 233 -7.16 1.79 -5.19
N PHE A 234 -6.87 2.33 -6.38
CA PHE A 234 -6.00 3.48 -6.57
C PHE A 234 -6.85 4.68 -7.02
N ALA A 235 -6.73 5.78 -6.30
CA ALA A 235 -7.54 6.97 -6.55
C ALA A 235 -6.75 8.25 -6.28
N GLN A 236 -7.33 9.41 -6.63
CA GLN A 236 -6.73 10.73 -6.39
C GLN A 236 -5.29 10.85 -6.92
N CYS A 237 -5.03 10.25 -8.08
CA CYS A 237 -3.71 10.30 -8.69
C CYS A 237 -3.39 11.73 -9.18
N HIS A 238 -2.16 12.17 -8.94
CA HIS A 238 -1.68 13.49 -9.34
C HIS A 238 -0.18 13.45 -9.64
N LEU A 239 0.30 14.45 -10.38
CA LEU A 239 1.73 14.63 -10.63
C LEU A 239 2.43 14.89 -9.30
N TYR A 240 3.57 14.23 -9.12
CA TYR A 240 4.42 14.47 -7.97
C TYR A 240 5.56 15.40 -8.36
N GLU A 241 5.52 16.63 -7.84
CA GLU A 241 6.61 17.59 -7.97
C GLU A 241 7.44 17.50 -6.68
N ALA A 242 8.68 17.04 -6.80
CA ALA A 242 9.63 17.14 -5.71
C ALA A 242 9.94 18.64 -5.50
N GLU A 243 9.36 19.25 -4.47
CA GLU A 243 9.78 20.59 -4.07
C GLU A 243 11.22 20.52 -3.55
N SER A 244 12.18 20.76 -4.45
CA SER A 244 13.48 21.24 -4.00
C SER A 244 13.31 22.72 -3.63
N SER A 245 12.93 23.00 -2.40
CA SER A 245 12.87 24.37 -1.91
C SER A 245 14.29 24.91 -1.70
N ILE A 246 14.88 25.43 -2.79
CA ILE A 246 15.83 26.52 -2.67
C ILE A 246 14.95 27.76 -2.48
N SER A 247 14.73 28.14 -1.24
CA SER A 247 13.97 29.33 -0.87
C SER A 247 14.77 30.59 -1.26
N PHE A 248 14.50 31.15 -2.45
CA PHE A 248 14.67 32.55 -2.71
C PHE A 248 13.26 33.17 -2.68
N GLY A 249 13.03 34.01 -1.68
CA GLY A 249 11.71 34.52 -1.33
C GLY A 249 10.93 35.10 -2.49
N MET A 250 9.73 34.61 -2.66
CA MET A 250 8.52 35.36 -3.00
C MET A 250 7.32 34.43 -2.77
N LYS A 251 6.41 34.85 -1.91
CA LYS A 251 5.13 34.18 -1.67
C LYS A 251 4.18 34.58 -2.81
N GLU A 252 3.63 33.60 -3.50
CA GLU A 252 2.34 33.70 -4.18
C GLU A 252 1.38 32.68 -3.59
N GLU A 253 0.31 33.19 -2.98
CA GLU A 253 -0.79 32.38 -2.44
C GLU A 253 -1.74 32.01 -3.58
N ILE A 254 -1.91 30.72 -3.84
CA ILE A 254 -2.98 30.19 -4.70
C ILE A 254 -4.17 29.82 -3.78
N PRO A 255 -5.36 30.42 -3.95
CA PRO A 255 -6.51 30.12 -3.10
C PRO A 255 -7.15 28.80 -3.52
N GLY A 256 -7.32 27.86 -2.60
CA GLY A 256 -8.27 26.78 -2.78
C GLY A 256 -7.94 25.39 -2.26
N PHE A 257 -6.73 25.11 -1.79
CA PHE A 257 -6.45 23.85 -1.08
C PHE A 257 -5.67 24.16 0.20
N ALA A 258 -6.33 23.92 1.34
CA ALA A 258 -5.66 23.95 2.63
C ALA A 258 -4.71 22.73 2.72
N THR A 259 -3.61 22.79 2.01
CA THR A 259 -2.47 21.92 2.22
C THR A 259 -1.82 22.39 3.51
N THR A 260 -2.09 21.70 4.61
CA THR A 260 -1.34 21.94 5.85
C THR A 260 0.09 21.46 5.58
N ALA A 261 0.87 22.36 4.98
CA ALA A 261 2.31 22.20 4.85
C ALA A 261 2.87 22.04 6.25
N ALA A 262 3.21 20.81 6.65
CA ALA A 262 4.13 20.64 7.74
C ALA A 262 5.44 21.25 7.26
N SER A 263 5.68 22.52 7.61
CA SER A 263 6.99 23.11 7.50
C SER A 263 7.98 22.19 8.21
N ASP A 264 9.16 22.00 7.64
CA ASP A 264 10.32 21.36 8.29
C ASP A 264 10.80 22.19 9.52
N THR A 265 9.85 22.59 10.35
CA THR A 265 10.15 23.16 11.66
C THR A 265 10.67 22.01 12.50
N GLU A 266 11.93 22.06 12.83
CA GLU A 266 12.59 21.05 13.65
C GLU A 266 11.78 20.82 14.94
N LEU A 267 11.19 19.63 15.07
CA LEU A 267 10.37 19.28 16.21
C LEU A 267 11.25 19.24 17.45
N LYS A 268 10.97 20.07 18.45
CA LYS A 268 11.71 20.06 19.71
C LYS A 268 11.45 18.75 20.46
N PRO A 269 12.47 18.09 21.00
CA PRO A 269 12.28 16.89 21.81
C PRO A 269 11.55 17.22 23.12
N LEU A 270 10.61 16.38 23.51
CA LEU A 270 10.04 16.40 24.86
C LEU A 270 10.93 15.62 25.81
N GLN A 271 11.00 16.09 27.05
CA GLN A 271 11.65 15.35 28.13
C GLN A 271 10.92 14.04 28.38
N ALA A 272 11.63 12.98 28.73
CA ALA A 272 11.05 11.72 29.15
C ALA A 272 10.26 11.85 30.45
N LEU A 273 9.32 10.91 30.66
CA LEU A 273 8.51 10.75 31.86
C LEU A 273 7.48 11.87 32.11
N LEU A 274 7.17 12.71 31.14
CA LEU A 274 6.06 13.63 31.22
C LEU A 274 4.74 12.87 31.05
N GLU A 275 3.79 13.14 31.94
CA GLU A 275 2.42 12.64 31.79
C GLU A 275 1.60 13.66 31.01
N ILE A 276 1.01 13.22 29.92
CA ILE A 276 0.23 14.06 29.02
C ILE A 276 -1.10 13.38 28.76
N THR A 277 -2.18 14.03 29.13
CA THR A 277 -3.52 13.55 28.79
C THR A 277 -3.97 14.18 27.47
N THR A 278 -4.37 13.36 26.51
CA THR A 278 -4.93 13.80 25.24
C THR A 278 -6.42 13.52 25.20
N ARG A 279 -7.16 14.31 24.43
CA ARG A 279 -8.61 14.21 24.22
C ARG A 279 -8.90 14.27 22.73
N LEU A 280 -9.52 13.23 22.16
CA LEU A 280 -9.84 13.17 20.72
C LEU A 280 -10.67 14.37 20.28
N SER A 281 -10.27 15.02 19.19
CA SER A 281 -10.97 16.15 18.57
C SER A 281 -12.15 15.70 17.71
N LYS A 282 -12.08 14.48 17.15
CA LYS A 282 -13.11 13.83 16.32
C LYS A 282 -13.26 12.38 16.76
N PRO A 283 -14.42 11.74 16.53
CA PRO A 283 -14.58 10.32 16.83
C PRO A 283 -13.67 9.48 15.92
N ILE A 284 -13.25 8.29 16.39
CA ILE A 284 -12.60 7.27 15.57
C ILE A 284 -13.61 6.13 15.37
N THR A 285 -13.95 5.85 14.12
CA THR A 285 -14.91 4.84 13.68
C THR A 285 -14.27 3.92 12.63
N LEU A 286 -15.03 2.99 12.07
CA LEU A 286 -14.61 2.15 10.95
C LEU A 286 -14.33 2.92 9.65
N GLU A 287 -14.74 4.17 9.55
CA GLU A 287 -14.39 5.04 8.43
C GLU A 287 -12.93 5.47 8.47
N ASN A 288 -12.29 5.38 9.64
CA ASN A 288 -10.86 5.60 9.78
C ASN A 288 -10.13 4.31 9.41
N ALA A 289 -9.22 4.39 8.46
CA ALA A 289 -8.33 3.29 8.09
C ALA A 289 -6.97 3.43 8.79
N VAL A 290 -6.16 2.38 8.79
CA VAL A 290 -4.75 2.46 9.11
C VAL A 290 -4.09 3.49 8.19
N GLY A 291 -3.27 4.38 8.75
CA GLY A 291 -2.70 5.52 8.03
C GLY A 291 -3.51 6.82 8.17
N SER A 292 -4.80 6.76 8.52
CA SER A 292 -5.63 7.96 8.68
C SER A 292 -5.08 8.91 9.74
N LEU A 293 -5.09 10.21 9.42
CA LEU A 293 -4.76 11.28 10.37
C LEU A 293 -5.77 11.33 11.49
N ILE A 294 -5.28 11.50 12.71
CA ILE A 294 -6.10 11.75 13.91
C ILE A 294 -5.63 13.01 14.61
N GLU A 295 -6.56 13.72 15.19
CA GLU A 295 -6.31 14.92 15.97
C GLU A 295 -6.88 14.78 17.38
N ALA A 296 -6.11 15.29 18.32
CA ALA A 296 -6.49 15.39 19.72
C ALA A 296 -6.05 16.75 20.27
N THR A 297 -6.50 17.08 21.45
CA THR A 297 -6.00 18.23 22.20
C THR A 297 -5.44 17.76 23.56
N VAL A 298 -4.43 18.44 24.05
CA VAL A 298 -3.93 18.24 25.42
C VAL A 298 -5.02 18.62 26.41
N SER A 299 -5.26 17.79 27.42
CA SER A 299 -6.25 18.04 28.47
C SER A 299 -5.52 18.36 29.79
N GLY A 300 -5.55 19.62 30.17
CA GLY A 300 -4.82 20.16 31.31
C GLY A 300 -3.42 20.67 30.97
N ASN A 301 -2.92 21.61 31.74
CA ASN A 301 -1.58 22.15 31.58
C ASN A 301 -0.50 21.12 31.94
N VAL A 302 0.52 20.98 31.11
CA VAL A 302 1.70 20.13 31.40
C VAL A 302 2.79 21.03 31.99
N PRO A 303 3.09 20.92 33.31
CA PRO A 303 4.06 21.77 33.95
C PRO A 303 5.51 21.28 33.75
N ARG A 304 6.44 22.22 33.75
CA ARG A 304 7.87 21.96 33.80
C ARG A 304 8.58 23.01 34.67
N LYS A 305 9.24 22.58 35.74
CA LYS A 305 10.01 23.45 36.64
C LYS A 305 9.26 24.73 37.05
N GLY A 306 7.96 24.61 37.39
CA GLY A 306 7.13 25.73 37.82
C GLY A 306 6.53 26.60 36.72
N THR A 307 6.80 26.31 35.44
CA THR A 307 6.17 26.96 34.27
C THR A 307 5.33 25.98 33.51
N VAL A 308 4.36 26.47 32.74
CA VAL A 308 3.57 25.63 31.82
C VAL A 308 4.39 25.39 30.55
N LEU A 309 4.78 24.12 30.30
CA LEU A 309 5.48 23.70 29.10
C LEU A 309 4.52 23.54 27.91
N ILE A 310 3.40 22.86 28.14
CA ILE A 310 2.37 22.62 27.13
C ILE A 310 1.03 23.05 27.72
N PRO A 311 0.39 24.11 27.18
CA PRO A 311 -0.90 24.60 27.65
C PRO A 311 -2.04 23.59 27.37
N ASP A 312 -3.08 23.66 28.20
CA ASP A 312 -4.36 23.01 27.90
C ASP A 312 -4.87 23.42 26.52
N GLY A 313 -5.47 22.50 25.78
CA GLY A 313 -5.98 22.74 24.44
C GLY A 313 -4.92 22.69 23.30
N SER A 314 -3.62 22.53 23.63
CA SER A 314 -2.57 22.36 22.61
C SER A 314 -2.93 21.24 21.64
N LEU A 315 -2.76 21.48 20.33
CA LEU A 315 -3.13 20.52 19.29
C LEU A 315 -2.14 19.36 19.22
N VAL A 316 -2.69 18.15 19.19
CA VAL A 316 -1.90 16.90 19.08
C VAL A 316 -2.28 16.22 17.77
N ARG A 317 -1.29 15.87 16.95
CA ARG A 317 -1.49 15.18 15.68
C ARG A 317 -0.85 13.79 15.70
N GLY A 318 -1.57 12.86 15.07
CA GLY A 318 -1.14 11.47 15.00
C GLY A 318 -1.82 10.71 13.87
N ARG A 319 -1.70 9.38 13.96
CA ARG A 319 -2.28 8.47 12.96
C ARG A 319 -2.81 7.20 13.61
N VAL A 320 -3.78 6.61 12.96
CA VAL A 320 -4.17 5.22 13.21
C VAL A 320 -3.06 4.32 12.68
N LYS A 321 -2.47 3.50 13.54
CA LYS A 321 -1.40 2.54 13.17
C LYS A 321 -1.91 1.11 13.08
N ARG A 322 -3.03 0.83 13.75
CA ARG A 322 -3.62 -0.48 13.79
C ARG A 322 -5.14 -0.39 13.93
N MET A 323 -5.88 -1.23 13.21
CA MET A 323 -7.33 -1.33 13.31
C MET A 323 -7.76 -2.71 12.80
N GLU A 324 -7.62 -3.74 13.61
CA GLU A 324 -7.84 -5.13 13.25
C GLU A 324 -9.10 -5.68 13.92
N TRP A 325 -9.93 -6.38 13.16
CA TRP A 325 -11.08 -7.09 13.68
C TRP A 325 -10.72 -8.51 14.07
N ASN A 326 -11.07 -8.91 15.31
CA ASN A 326 -10.95 -10.27 15.79
C ASN A 326 -12.32 -10.81 16.16
N GLN A 327 -12.66 -12.01 15.67
CA GLN A 327 -13.97 -12.66 15.93
C GLN A 327 -14.03 -13.40 17.25
N GLU A 328 -12.91 -13.67 17.89
CA GLU A 328 -12.88 -14.37 19.16
C GLU A 328 -13.68 -13.67 20.26
N LYS A 329 -14.23 -14.44 21.19
CA LYS A 329 -14.90 -13.92 22.39
C LYS A 329 -16.00 -12.86 22.14
N GLY A 330 -16.77 -13.02 21.04
CA GLY A 330 -17.87 -12.12 20.69
C GLY A 330 -17.51 -10.94 19.81
N GLY A 331 -16.26 -10.85 19.37
CA GLY A 331 -15.72 -9.84 18.46
C GLY A 331 -15.20 -8.60 19.16
N TYR A 332 -14.01 -8.16 18.74
CA TYR A 332 -13.39 -6.92 19.19
C TYR A 332 -12.44 -6.38 18.12
N TYR A 333 -12.21 -5.07 18.18
CA TYR A 333 -11.18 -4.40 17.39
C TYR A 333 -9.93 -4.22 18.23
N ILE A 334 -8.76 -4.42 17.63
CA ILE A 334 -7.48 -3.99 18.14
C ILE A 334 -7.18 -2.65 17.49
N VAL A 335 -7.02 -1.61 18.30
CA VAL A 335 -6.77 -0.24 17.85
C VAL A 335 -5.39 0.18 18.33
N GLY A 336 -4.56 0.66 17.42
CA GLY A 336 -3.25 1.26 17.70
C GLY A 336 -3.24 2.70 17.24
N LEU A 337 -2.95 3.64 18.14
CA LEU A 337 -2.84 5.06 17.85
C LEU A 337 -1.42 5.54 18.13
N GLU A 338 -0.88 6.32 17.20
CA GLU A 338 0.41 6.97 17.35
C GLU A 338 0.20 8.48 17.28
N PHE A 339 0.59 9.21 18.30
CA PHE A 339 0.71 10.67 18.23
C PHE A 339 2.18 11.04 18.03
N ARG A 340 2.45 11.99 17.13
CA ARG A 340 3.80 12.35 16.72
C ARG A 340 4.20 13.79 17.03
N GLU A 341 3.21 14.68 17.09
CA GLU A 341 3.43 16.12 17.22
C GLU A 341 2.47 16.73 18.21
N ILE A 342 2.98 17.64 19.04
CA ILE A 342 2.18 18.58 19.84
C ILE A 342 2.55 20.00 19.39
N ASP A 343 1.54 20.77 19.02
CA ASP A 343 1.66 22.20 18.74
C ASP A 343 1.19 22.99 19.96
N ALA A 344 2.13 23.53 20.71
CA ALA A 344 1.91 24.34 21.89
C ALA A 344 2.16 25.81 21.56
N ALA A 345 1.11 26.53 21.16
CA ALA A 345 1.17 27.95 20.78
C ALA A 345 2.25 28.29 19.73
N GLY A 346 2.33 27.46 18.68
CA GLY A 346 3.30 27.64 17.58
C GLY A 346 4.66 26.97 17.82
N VAL A 347 4.92 26.44 19.02
CA VAL A 347 6.11 25.62 19.29
C VAL A 347 5.75 24.15 19.09
N LYS A 348 6.38 23.52 18.12
CA LYS A 348 6.12 22.12 17.80
C LYS A 348 7.08 21.20 18.55
N TYR A 349 6.48 20.23 19.23
CA TYR A 349 7.21 19.21 19.96
C TYR A 349 7.01 17.84 19.33
N ARG A 350 8.07 17.03 19.30
CA ARG A 350 7.98 15.61 18.94
C ARG A 350 7.34 14.85 20.09
N PHE A 351 6.21 14.20 19.83
CA PHE A 351 5.50 13.42 20.82
C PHE A 351 5.77 11.93 20.61
N PHE A 352 6.59 11.35 21.49
CA PHE A 352 6.90 9.93 21.50
C PHE A 352 6.63 9.41 22.92
N ALA A 353 5.57 8.60 23.06
CA ALA A 353 5.04 8.27 24.37
C ALA A 353 4.32 6.91 24.37
N ASP A 354 4.30 6.26 25.53
CA ASP A 354 3.51 5.05 25.77
C ASP A 354 2.16 5.40 26.36
N LEU A 355 1.13 4.69 25.91
CA LEU A 355 -0.22 4.79 26.46
C LEU A 355 -0.24 4.14 27.85
N GLN A 356 -0.66 4.91 28.87
CA GLN A 356 -0.73 4.46 30.26
C GLN A 356 -2.17 4.16 30.70
N MET A 357 -3.12 4.96 30.26
CA MET A 357 -4.50 4.86 30.72
C MET A 357 -5.49 5.34 29.64
N LEU A 358 -6.66 4.73 29.61
CA LEU A 358 -7.80 5.09 28.77
C LEU A 358 -8.97 5.53 29.63
N ASP A 359 -9.81 6.41 29.07
CA ASP A 359 -11.11 6.70 29.63
C ASP A 359 -11.95 5.42 29.76
N ARG A 360 -12.80 5.37 30.75
CA ARG A 360 -13.79 4.31 30.88
C ARG A 360 -14.86 4.51 29.82
N ALA A 361 -14.87 3.64 28.82
CA ALA A 361 -15.93 3.60 27.83
C ALA A 361 -16.43 2.15 27.66
N PRO A 362 -17.71 1.94 27.34
CA PRO A 362 -18.24 0.59 27.13
C PRO A 362 -17.43 -0.18 26.09
N GLY A 363 -16.97 -1.37 26.45
CA GLY A 363 -16.22 -2.25 25.56
C GLY A 363 -14.73 -1.91 25.39
N VAL A 364 -14.26 -0.76 25.84
CA VAL A 364 -12.85 -0.38 25.73
C VAL A 364 -12.02 -1.00 26.85
N GLY A 365 -10.89 -1.55 26.55
CA GLY A 365 -9.95 -2.13 27.52
C GLY A 365 -8.53 -2.17 27.02
N PHE A 366 -7.58 -2.24 27.94
CA PHE A 366 -6.17 -2.45 27.60
C PHE A 366 -5.90 -3.88 27.15
N THR A 367 -5.03 -4.01 26.16
CA THR A 367 -4.24 -5.21 25.98
C THR A 367 -3.08 -5.11 26.95
N LEU A 368 -3.11 -5.86 28.03
CA LEU A 368 -1.93 -5.99 28.89
C LEU A 368 -0.88 -6.75 28.09
N VAL A 369 0.24 -6.11 27.83
CA VAL A 369 1.45 -6.76 27.34
C VAL A 369 1.96 -7.62 28.48
N PHE A 370 1.99 -8.95 28.26
CA PHE A 370 2.70 -9.83 29.20
C PHE A 370 4.19 -9.65 28.98
N ASP A 371 4.87 -9.07 29.96
CA ASP A 371 6.30 -9.23 30.09
C ASP A 371 6.56 -10.72 30.35
N THR A 372 7.04 -11.44 29.35
CA THR A 372 7.36 -12.87 29.41
C THR A 372 8.47 -13.18 30.43
N THR A 373 9.10 -12.17 30.99
CA THR A 373 10.16 -12.32 32.02
C THR A 373 9.61 -12.34 33.44
N GLN A 374 8.35 -11.95 33.67
CA GLN A 374 7.71 -12.02 34.98
C GLN A 374 6.33 -12.65 34.91
N ASN A 375 6.25 -13.90 35.30
CA ASN A 375 5.06 -14.76 35.37
C ASN A 375 4.01 -14.22 36.39
N ARG A 376 3.43 -13.04 36.19
CA ARG A 376 2.37 -12.45 36.99
C ARG A 376 1.07 -12.31 36.21
N GLN A 377 0.16 -13.25 36.44
CA GLN A 377 -1.24 -13.10 36.07
C GLN A 377 -1.86 -12.00 36.93
N VAL A 378 -2.34 -10.93 36.32
CA VAL A 378 -3.20 -9.97 36.99
C VAL A 378 -4.65 -10.45 36.85
N ALA A 379 -5.29 -10.71 37.97
CA ALA A 379 -6.68 -11.20 38.02
C ALA A 379 -7.63 -10.23 37.28
N GLY A 380 -8.40 -10.74 36.31
CA GLY A 380 -9.40 -9.99 35.55
C GLY A 380 -9.02 -9.65 34.10
N SER A 381 -7.83 -9.97 33.63
CA SER A 381 -7.46 -9.82 32.23
C SER A 381 -7.92 -11.04 31.43
N THR A 382 -8.76 -10.79 30.44
CA THR A 382 -9.02 -11.77 29.40
C THR A 382 -7.75 -11.91 28.57
N GLU A 383 -7.18 -13.09 28.44
CA GLU A 383 -6.06 -13.37 27.53
C GLU A 383 -6.40 -12.88 26.12
N ILE A 384 -5.92 -11.72 25.79
CA ILE A 384 -5.86 -11.22 24.44
C ILE A 384 -4.40 -11.27 24.07
N LEU A 385 -4.10 -12.04 23.03
CA LEU A 385 -2.79 -12.34 22.47
C LEU A 385 -1.76 -11.22 22.72
N SER A 386 -0.58 -11.62 23.18
CA SER A 386 0.59 -10.75 23.26
C SER A 386 0.95 -10.22 21.87
N LEU A 387 0.47 -9.02 21.59
CA LEU A 387 0.85 -8.32 20.39
C LEU A 387 2.22 -7.67 20.64
N PRO A 388 3.15 -7.73 19.65
CA PRO A 388 4.42 -7.05 19.82
C PRO A 388 4.16 -5.57 20.08
N GLU A 389 4.71 -5.03 21.15
CA GLU A 389 4.69 -3.60 21.42
C GLU A 389 5.46 -2.86 20.31
N VAL A 390 4.78 -1.92 19.68
CA VAL A 390 5.45 -0.95 18.83
C VAL A 390 5.68 0.31 19.67
N PRO A 391 6.93 0.66 19.98
CA PRO A 391 7.22 1.83 20.78
C PRO A 391 6.55 3.10 20.23
N GLY A 392 5.89 3.87 21.09
CA GLY A 392 5.17 5.09 20.72
C GLY A 392 3.77 4.85 20.13
N VAL A 393 3.31 3.60 20.00
CA VAL A 393 1.96 3.25 19.58
C VAL A 393 1.15 2.76 20.77
N GLY A 394 0.13 3.50 21.15
CA GLY A 394 -0.82 3.08 22.19
C GLY A 394 -1.80 2.06 21.63
N THR A 395 -1.68 0.80 22.05
CA THR A 395 -2.55 -0.30 21.58
C THR A 395 -3.55 -0.69 22.65
N PHE A 396 -4.82 -0.85 22.25
CA PHE A 396 -5.91 -1.26 23.11
C PHE A 396 -7.00 -1.98 22.31
N PHE A 397 -8.00 -2.54 22.97
CA PHE A 397 -9.10 -3.20 22.29
C PHE A 397 -10.45 -2.50 22.54
N VAL A 398 -11.35 -2.63 21.57
CA VAL A 398 -12.74 -2.16 21.63
C VAL A 398 -13.66 -3.34 21.32
N ARG A 399 -14.42 -3.81 22.30
CA ARG A 399 -15.37 -4.93 22.13
C ARG A 399 -16.63 -4.48 21.38
N GLY A 400 -17.17 -5.38 20.58
CA GLY A 400 -18.41 -5.18 19.83
C GLY A 400 -18.17 -5.11 18.32
N ARG A 401 -19.25 -5.16 17.56
CA ARG A 401 -19.23 -5.14 16.09
C ARG A 401 -19.04 -3.75 15.49
N LYS A 402 -19.13 -2.71 16.31
CA LYS A 402 -18.91 -1.32 15.88
C LYS A 402 -17.73 -0.75 16.65
N LEU A 403 -16.82 -0.14 15.93
CA LEU A 403 -15.80 0.69 16.51
C LEU A 403 -16.35 2.11 16.62
N ASP A 404 -16.41 2.64 17.83
CA ASP A 404 -16.83 4.02 18.07
C ASP A 404 -16.11 4.54 19.32
N LEU A 405 -15.02 5.27 19.07
CA LEU A 405 -14.35 6.06 20.11
C LEU A 405 -14.87 7.48 19.99
N PRO A 406 -15.61 7.98 20.96
CA PRO A 406 -16.31 9.26 20.83
C PRO A 406 -15.31 10.44 20.80
N LYS A 407 -15.74 11.56 20.21
CA LYS A 407 -15.10 12.85 20.44
C LYS A 407 -14.99 13.11 21.95
N GLY A 408 -13.82 13.61 22.38
CA GLY A 408 -13.56 13.87 23.79
C GLY A 408 -12.99 12.67 24.56
N PHE A 409 -12.88 11.49 23.93
CA PHE A 409 -12.27 10.31 24.55
C PHE A 409 -10.84 10.63 25.00
N ARG A 410 -10.54 10.40 26.29
CA ARG A 410 -9.25 10.75 26.90
C ARG A 410 -8.32 9.56 26.97
N MET A 411 -7.04 9.85 26.79
CA MET A 411 -5.94 8.90 26.85
C MET A 411 -4.78 9.54 27.59
N ASN A 412 -4.24 8.85 28.56
CA ASN A 412 -3.06 9.31 29.31
C ASN A 412 -1.81 8.65 28.73
N TRP A 413 -0.81 9.46 28.46
CA TRP A 413 0.46 9.07 27.83
C TRP A 413 1.63 9.47 28.72
N LYS A 414 2.69 8.63 28.68
CA LYS A 414 3.95 8.92 29.34
C LYS A 414 5.06 9.00 28.31
N THR A 415 5.70 10.17 28.21
CA THR A 415 6.76 10.38 27.21
C THR A 415 7.97 9.48 27.45
N ARG A 416 8.55 9.01 26.34
CA ARG A 416 9.81 8.22 26.31
C ARG A 416 10.98 9.08 25.87
N PRO A 417 12.21 8.71 26.26
CA PRO A 417 13.39 9.28 25.62
C PRO A 417 13.40 8.87 24.14
N LEU A 418 13.79 9.81 23.27
CA LEU A 418 14.13 9.45 21.90
C LEU A 418 15.42 8.61 21.97
N LEU A 419 15.36 7.39 21.48
CA LEU A 419 16.57 6.61 21.25
C LEU A 419 17.43 7.33 20.20
N PRO A 420 18.75 7.43 20.39
CA PRO A 420 19.65 8.11 19.47
C PRO A 420 19.68 7.45 18.08
#